data_5826d450a3345204f1cd2dc394b09a2f
#
_entry.id   5826d450a3345204f1cd2dc394b09a2f
#
_cell.length_a   1.000
_cell.length_b   1.000
_cell.length_c   1.000
_cell.angle_alpha   90.00
_cell.angle_beta   90.00
_cell.angle_gamma   90.00
#
_symmetry.space_group_name_H-M   'P 1'
#
loop_
_entity.id
_entity.type
_entity.pdbx_description
1 polymer ?
#
loop_
_entity_poly.entity_id
_entity_poly.type
_entity_poly.pdbx_seq_one_letter_code
_entity_poly.pdbx_strand_id
1 'polypeptide(L)'
;MNIQTIKKYIPVALICIIFAFGIFSLSANNLMSPDEYNYSFVVGLEPTHKISNFSDLFFSQRSMYATWTGRILVHTVIQLFLWLGLPILYVLNSLMMILFVFLIIKISKNKFNTFNLSIVLFSLLTLIQCFADKFIWMAGSVNYLWSTTSMLVYIYYLYNVVVEYKKLSPIEIILFLLSALTTGLSQENITFVTGSFVILLAITNFKKFLKFDFKKKMLIVSSVFLFGCGFLFLISAPGNFARLDNTGMSFSLEQAKNNLFGIKYLILLTTISMIFTFFLPCKKTRSFKKIVLEEFLNFILPFIIALVPMMFLKEFYARSMLPYETLLIIVLVKNSNYIFDFIFDKLKNLNKAHFSIAFECILLIIATPYFLYSTWFSYKYLLPYKQEVENYIAHSFMHAKTENVIIPKFEHFDKLPSKNNYILHHYPETISTGIINSYMSKYFEVGSIQAIEKDYYIVEISIDIDDLNVYPVLDQDGNVYRERFTSAAQPMPATSLKNLILYTIPKDCLERCKIELPNSLKSHITDVVIKDLSGSKTVNINTVATFK
;
A
#
# COMPACT_ATOMS: atom_id res chain seq x y z
N MET A 1 36.56 -10.33 -11.55
CA MET A 1 36.27 -9.77 -10.22
C MET A 1 37.06 -10.58 -9.18
N ASN A 2 37.86 -9.93 -8.31
CA ASN A 2 38.72 -10.64 -7.34
C ASN A 2 37.84 -11.32 -6.27
N ILE A 3 38.23 -12.52 -5.81
CA ILE A 3 37.51 -13.32 -4.78
C ILE A 3 37.26 -12.50 -3.51
N GLN A 4 38.20 -11.63 -3.09
CA GLN A 4 37.98 -10.72 -1.96
C GLN A 4 36.83 -9.71 -2.19
N THR A 5 36.68 -9.25 -3.42
CA THR A 5 35.57 -8.36 -3.79
C THR A 5 34.24 -9.10 -3.73
N ILE A 6 34.19 -10.36 -4.19
CA ILE A 6 32.98 -11.19 -4.13
C ILE A 6 32.56 -11.42 -2.68
N LYS A 7 33.50 -11.85 -1.79
CA LYS A 7 33.23 -12.08 -0.36
C LYS A 7 32.60 -10.86 0.34
N LYS A 8 33.00 -9.66 -0.06
CA LYS A 8 32.46 -8.40 0.52
C LYS A 8 30.99 -8.15 0.20
N TYR A 9 30.50 -8.60 -0.97
CA TYR A 9 29.12 -8.35 -1.40
C TYR A 9 28.16 -9.48 -1.03
N ILE A 10 28.64 -10.65 -0.59
CA ILE A 10 27.79 -11.77 -0.17
C ILE A 10 26.77 -11.36 0.91
N PRO A 11 27.16 -10.69 2.04
CA PRO A 11 26.19 -10.31 3.06
C PRO A 11 25.11 -9.36 2.54
N VAL A 12 25.50 -8.39 1.70
CA VAL A 12 24.55 -7.45 1.07
C VAL A 12 23.55 -8.20 0.20
N ALA A 13 24.04 -9.12 -0.64
CA ALA A 13 23.20 -9.92 -1.52
C ALA A 13 22.22 -10.80 -0.74
N LEU A 14 22.69 -11.47 0.33
CA LEU A 14 21.85 -12.30 1.20
C LEU A 14 20.73 -11.48 1.85
N ILE A 15 21.03 -10.32 2.42
CA ILE A 15 20.04 -9.43 3.03
C ILE A 15 19.01 -9.00 1.97
N CYS A 16 19.45 -8.60 0.77
CA CYS A 16 18.56 -8.22 -0.32
C CYS A 16 17.67 -9.39 -0.77
N ILE A 17 18.21 -10.61 -0.88
CA ILE A 17 17.43 -11.80 -1.28
C ILE A 17 16.38 -12.13 -0.23
N ILE A 18 16.75 -12.15 1.07
CA ILE A 18 15.81 -12.43 2.16
C ILE A 18 14.69 -11.38 2.19
N PHE A 19 15.06 -10.11 2.03
CA PHE A 19 14.08 -9.02 2.02
C PHE A 19 13.15 -9.09 0.80
N ALA A 20 13.69 -9.29 -0.40
CA ALA A 20 12.90 -9.46 -1.62
C ALA A 20 11.97 -10.68 -1.53
N PHE A 21 12.45 -11.79 -0.98
CA PHE A 21 11.64 -12.99 -0.75
C PHE A 21 10.50 -12.73 0.24
N GLY A 22 10.73 -11.97 1.31
CA GLY A 22 9.69 -11.58 2.25
C GLY A 22 8.60 -10.72 1.57
N ILE A 23 8.99 -9.71 0.77
CA ILE A 23 8.05 -8.89 -0.01
C ILE A 23 7.24 -9.75 -0.98
N PHE A 24 7.90 -10.64 -1.73
CA PHE A 24 7.23 -11.57 -2.64
C PHE A 24 6.21 -12.44 -1.90
N SER A 25 6.61 -13.06 -0.79
CA SER A 25 5.77 -13.97 -0.04
C SER A 25 4.55 -13.27 0.56
N LEU A 26 4.76 -12.10 1.17
CA LEU A 26 3.67 -11.30 1.71
C LEU A 26 2.68 -10.87 0.63
N SER A 27 3.16 -10.55 -0.57
CA SER A 27 2.28 -10.16 -1.69
C SER A 27 1.55 -11.36 -2.30
N ALA A 28 2.27 -12.46 -2.56
CA ALA A 28 1.74 -13.61 -3.28
C ALA A 28 0.76 -14.46 -2.46
N ASN A 29 0.94 -14.51 -1.14
CA ASN A 29 0.15 -15.36 -0.25
C ASN A 29 -1.15 -14.69 0.22
N ASN A 30 -1.34 -13.38 0.02
CA ASN A 30 -2.60 -12.71 0.29
C ASN A 30 -3.64 -12.98 -0.81
N LEU A 31 -4.92 -12.90 -0.45
CA LEU A 31 -5.99 -12.73 -1.42
C LEU A 31 -5.85 -11.39 -2.14
N MET A 32 -6.43 -11.28 -3.33
CA MET A 32 -6.56 -10.01 -4.03
C MET A 32 -7.40 -9.04 -3.19
N SER A 33 -7.07 -7.76 -3.26
CA SER A 33 -7.87 -6.70 -2.63
C SER A 33 -9.12 -6.38 -3.47
N PRO A 34 -10.11 -5.67 -2.89
CA PRO A 34 -11.27 -5.18 -3.64
C PRO A 34 -10.90 -4.42 -4.91
N ASP A 35 -9.86 -3.58 -4.84
CA ASP A 35 -9.40 -2.79 -5.98
C ASP A 35 -8.84 -3.66 -7.11
N GLU A 36 -8.11 -4.72 -6.79
CA GLU A 36 -7.54 -5.64 -7.78
C GLU A 36 -8.63 -6.45 -8.49
N TYR A 37 -9.64 -6.91 -7.74
CA TYR A 37 -10.81 -7.53 -8.37
C TYR A 37 -11.52 -6.55 -9.29
N ASN A 38 -11.76 -5.32 -8.86
CA ASN A 38 -12.46 -4.30 -9.64
C ASN A 38 -11.66 -3.88 -10.89
N TYR A 39 -10.35 -3.64 -10.75
CA TYR A 39 -9.48 -3.23 -11.88
C TYR A 39 -9.24 -4.35 -12.89
N SER A 40 -9.61 -5.58 -12.59
CA SER A 40 -9.57 -6.67 -13.58
C SER A 40 -10.58 -6.49 -14.71
N PHE A 41 -11.57 -5.61 -14.53
CA PHE A 41 -12.62 -5.35 -15.50
C PHE A 41 -12.39 -4.06 -16.29
N VAL A 42 -13.00 -4.01 -17.48
CA VAL A 42 -13.04 -2.80 -18.31
C VAL A 42 -13.94 -1.76 -17.65
N VAL A 43 -13.38 -0.61 -17.30
CA VAL A 43 -14.13 0.48 -16.67
C VAL A 43 -14.96 1.26 -17.70
N GLY A 44 -16.23 1.55 -17.36
CA GLY A 44 -17.12 2.36 -18.20
C GLY A 44 -17.78 1.60 -19.36
N LEU A 45 -17.78 0.26 -19.30
CA LEU A 45 -18.49 -0.59 -20.24
C LEU A 45 -19.62 -1.34 -19.53
N GLU A 46 -20.82 -1.37 -20.15
CA GLU A 46 -21.97 -2.14 -19.68
C GLU A 46 -22.54 -3.02 -20.81
N PRO A 47 -22.64 -4.34 -20.66
CA PRO A 47 -22.11 -5.13 -19.55
C PRO A 47 -20.57 -5.15 -19.54
N THR A 48 -19.98 -5.10 -18.36
CA THR A 48 -18.52 -5.12 -18.24
C THR A 48 -17.98 -6.55 -18.39
N HIS A 49 -16.74 -6.68 -18.88
CA HIS A 49 -16.01 -7.93 -18.96
C HIS A 49 -14.56 -7.74 -18.46
N LYS A 50 -13.86 -8.85 -18.19
CA LYS A 50 -12.44 -8.80 -17.81
C LYS A 50 -11.59 -8.30 -18.97
N ILE A 51 -10.53 -7.54 -18.64
CA ILE A 51 -9.55 -7.07 -19.63
C ILE A 51 -8.92 -8.28 -20.30
N SER A 52 -8.96 -8.33 -21.63
CA SER A 52 -8.50 -9.45 -22.44
C SER A 52 -7.53 -9.04 -23.56
N ASN A 53 -7.43 -7.75 -23.86
CA ASN A 53 -6.60 -7.23 -24.94
C ASN A 53 -6.20 -5.76 -24.71
N PHE A 54 -5.32 -5.23 -25.55
CA PHE A 54 -4.86 -3.84 -25.46
C PHE A 54 -5.97 -2.80 -25.75
N SER A 55 -6.98 -3.13 -26.55
CA SER A 55 -8.10 -2.22 -26.81
C SER A 55 -8.94 -2.01 -25.55
N ASP A 56 -9.20 -3.11 -24.81
CA ASP A 56 -9.88 -3.06 -23.52
C ASP A 56 -9.13 -2.18 -22.52
N LEU A 57 -7.80 -2.38 -22.46
CA LEU A 57 -6.94 -1.58 -21.58
C LEU A 57 -7.00 -0.09 -21.92
N PHE A 58 -6.90 0.24 -23.23
CA PHE A 58 -6.97 1.63 -23.69
C PHE A 58 -8.32 2.28 -23.40
N PHE A 59 -9.42 1.56 -23.70
CA PHE A 59 -10.79 2.03 -23.42
C PHE A 59 -10.99 2.26 -21.92
N SER A 60 -10.58 1.30 -21.08
CA SER A 60 -10.67 1.41 -19.63
C SER A 60 -9.92 2.65 -19.11
N GLN A 61 -8.69 2.89 -19.60
CA GLN A 61 -7.90 4.06 -19.18
C GLN A 61 -8.53 5.38 -19.62
N ARG A 62 -9.10 5.44 -20.83
CA ARG A 62 -9.83 6.62 -21.30
C ARG A 62 -11.06 6.89 -20.43
N SER A 63 -11.80 5.86 -20.06
CA SER A 63 -12.95 5.98 -19.16
C SER A 63 -12.53 6.44 -17.76
N MET A 64 -11.50 5.84 -17.19
CA MET A 64 -10.95 6.25 -15.88
C MET A 64 -10.50 7.71 -15.88
N TYR A 65 -9.83 8.17 -16.94
CA TYR A 65 -9.41 9.56 -17.07
C TYR A 65 -10.60 10.54 -17.06
N ALA A 66 -11.66 10.17 -17.76
CA ALA A 66 -12.85 11.01 -17.86
C ALA A 66 -13.68 11.02 -16.56
N THR A 67 -13.75 9.91 -15.81
CA THR A 67 -14.73 9.73 -14.73
C THR A 67 -14.16 9.59 -13.33
N TRP A 68 -12.86 9.22 -13.19
CA TRP A 68 -12.31 8.85 -11.88
C TRP A 68 -11.00 9.54 -11.50
N THR A 69 -9.93 9.44 -12.35
CA THR A 69 -8.61 9.93 -11.97
C THR A 69 -7.68 10.14 -13.16
N GLY A 70 -6.74 11.10 -13.02
CA GLY A 70 -5.66 11.32 -13.99
C GLY A 70 -4.47 10.34 -13.89
N ARG A 71 -4.45 9.41 -12.94
CA ARG A 71 -3.34 8.47 -12.68
C ARG A 71 -3.27 7.32 -13.70
N ILE A 72 -3.43 7.64 -14.99
CA ILE A 72 -3.53 6.65 -16.07
C ILE A 72 -2.34 5.70 -16.08
N LEU A 73 -1.11 6.21 -15.93
CA LEU A 73 0.07 5.34 -15.96
C LEU A 73 0.01 4.25 -14.91
N VAL A 74 -0.37 4.60 -13.68
CA VAL A 74 -0.48 3.67 -12.55
C VAL A 74 -1.55 2.61 -12.83
N HIS A 75 -2.75 3.03 -13.23
CA HIS A 75 -3.85 2.10 -13.51
C HIS A 75 -3.56 1.23 -14.74
N THR A 76 -2.87 1.77 -15.76
CA THR A 76 -2.42 0.95 -16.91
C THR A 76 -1.49 -0.17 -16.46
N VAL A 77 -0.51 0.12 -15.60
CA VAL A 77 0.41 -0.91 -15.08
C VAL A 77 -0.34 -1.96 -14.27
N ILE A 78 -1.24 -1.55 -13.37
CA ILE A 78 -2.04 -2.47 -12.56
C ILE A 78 -2.88 -3.38 -13.47
N GLN A 79 -3.68 -2.82 -14.38
CA GLN A 79 -4.56 -3.56 -15.27
C GLN A 79 -3.79 -4.47 -16.21
N LEU A 80 -2.63 -4.04 -16.72
CA LEU A 80 -1.76 -4.86 -17.55
C LEU A 80 -1.32 -6.14 -16.82
N PHE A 81 -0.90 -6.03 -15.55
CA PHE A 81 -0.46 -7.20 -14.79
C PHE A 81 -1.61 -8.04 -14.24
N LEU A 82 -2.80 -7.46 -14.04
CA LEU A 82 -4.00 -8.25 -13.77
C LEU A 82 -4.38 -9.11 -14.99
N TRP A 83 -4.19 -8.60 -16.18
CA TRP A 83 -4.39 -9.34 -17.43
C TRP A 83 -3.28 -10.37 -17.70
N LEU A 84 -1.98 -10.00 -17.55
CA LEU A 84 -0.85 -10.90 -17.82
C LEU A 84 -0.62 -11.93 -16.71
N GLY A 85 -1.17 -11.72 -15.53
CA GLY A 85 -1.02 -12.56 -14.34
C GLY A 85 -0.23 -11.91 -13.22
N LEU A 86 -0.80 -11.90 -12.04
CA LEU A 86 -0.24 -11.34 -10.82
C LEU A 86 1.15 -11.90 -10.42
N PRO A 87 1.50 -13.19 -10.63
CA PRO A 87 2.82 -13.70 -10.26
C PRO A 87 3.97 -12.90 -10.86
N ILE A 88 3.81 -12.38 -12.09
CA ILE A 88 4.82 -11.51 -12.72
C ILE A 88 4.96 -10.20 -11.91
N LEU A 89 3.84 -9.60 -11.52
CA LEU A 89 3.83 -8.37 -10.73
C LEU A 89 4.49 -8.57 -9.36
N TYR A 90 4.26 -9.71 -8.68
CA TYR A 90 4.90 -9.99 -7.38
C TYR A 90 6.43 -10.05 -7.47
N VAL A 91 6.96 -10.68 -8.52
CA VAL A 91 8.41 -10.71 -8.77
C VAL A 91 8.94 -9.31 -9.06
N LEU A 92 8.30 -8.58 -9.98
CA LEU A 92 8.71 -7.23 -10.34
C LEU A 92 8.61 -6.26 -9.18
N ASN A 93 7.59 -6.40 -8.31
CA ASN A 93 7.42 -5.60 -7.11
C ASN A 93 8.58 -5.80 -6.13
N SER A 94 9.01 -7.04 -5.95
CA SER A 94 10.16 -7.36 -5.10
C SER A 94 11.47 -6.77 -5.65
N LEU A 95 11.67 -6.81 -6.96
CA LEU A 95 12.82 -6.18 -7.63
C LEU A 95 12.74 -4.65 -7.54
N MET A 96 11.55 -4.07 -7.70
CA MET A 96 11.31 -2.63 -7.55
C MET A 96 11.66 -2.16 -6.13
N MET A 97 11.35 -2.97 -5.11
CA MET A 97 11.72 -2.67 -3.72
C MET A 97 13.25 -2.63 -3.53
N ILE A 98 13.99 -3.54 -4.15
CA ILE A 98 15.46 -3.52 -4.10
C ILE A 98 16.02 -2.28 -4.84
N LEU A 99 15.45 -1.95 -6.00
CA LEU A 99 15.83 -0.73 -6.74
C LEU A 99 15.54 0.54 -5.91
N PHE A 100 14.41 0.60 -5.24
CA PHE A 100 14.04 1.69 -4.34
C PHE A 100 15.07 1.90 -3.22
N VAL A 101 15.43 0.82 -2.51
CA VAL A 101 16.47 0.83 -1.46
C VAL A 101 17.83 1.26 -2.02
N PHE A 102 18.20 0.72 -3.19
CA PHE A 102 19.45 1.08 -3.86
C PHE A 102 19.50 2.58 -4.21
N LEU A 103 18.42 3.15 -4.72
CA LEU A 103 18.37 4.57 -5.09
C LEU A 103 18.45 5.49 -3.86
N ILE A 104 17.80 5.16 -2.76
CA ILE A 104 17.92 5.90 -1.49
C ILE A 104 19.41 6.00 -1.09
N ILE A 105 20.12 4.88 -1.09
CA ILE A 105 21.54 4.85 -0.73
C ILE A 105 22.37 5.64 -1.74
N LYS A 106 22.09 5.55 -3.04
CA LYS A 106 22.83 6.28 -4.07
C LYS A 106 22.61 7.78 -4.01
N ILE A 107 21.38 8.23 -3.79
CA ILE A 107 21.05 9.66 -3.65
C ILE A 107 21.67 10.25 -2.38
N SER A 108 21.76 9.47 -1.30
CA SER A 108 22.50 9.87 -0.09
C SER A 108 24.02 9.95 -0.30
N LYS A 109 24.52 9.63 -1.49
CA LYS A 109 25.96 9.60 -1.88
C LYS A 109 26.79 8.58 -1.12
N ASN A 110 26.18 7.53 -0.67
CA ASN A 110 26.82 6.47 0.09
C ASN A 110 27.09 5.22 -0.76
N LYS A 111 27.97 4.36 -0.26
CA LYS A 111 28.25 3.06 -0.88
C LYS A 111 27.10 2.11 -0.57
N PHE A 112 26.77 1.26 -1.53
CA PHE A 112 25.84 0.16 -1.31
C PHE A 112 26.57 -0.96 -0.55
N ASN A 113 26.44 -0.95 0.77
CA ASN A 113 27.06 -1.87 1.72
C ASN A 113 26.07 -2.25 2.83
N THR A 114 26.43 -3.19 3.67
CA THR A 114 25.59 -3.69 4.77
C THR A 114 25.20 -2.59 5.75
N PHE A 115 26.11 -1.69 6.09
CA PHE A 115 25.85 -0.57 7.01
C PHE A 115 24.70 0.32 6.51
N ASN A 116 24.81 0.84 5.29
CA ASN A 116 23.79 1.70 4.71
C ASN A 116 22.48 0.95 4.46
N LEU A 117 22.59 -0.31 4.03
CA LEU A 117 21.41 -1.17 3.84
C LEU A 117 20.66 -1.38 5.16
N SER A 118 21.37 -1.65 6.27
CA SER A 118 20.77 -1.84 7.59
C SER A 118 20.05 -0.59 8.08
N ILE A 119 20.59 0.61 7.86
CA ILE A 119 19.92 1.88 8.21
C ILE A 119 18.64 2.08 7.37
N VAL A 120 18.69 1.81 6.06
CA VAL A 120 17.51 1.93 5.21
C VAL A 120 16.44 0.91 5.62
N LEU A 121 16.81 -0.36 5.83
CA LEU A 121 15.86 -1.39 6.24
C LEU A 121 15.27 -1.10 7.63
N PHE A 122 16.10 -0.67 8.58
CA PHE A 122 15.60 -0.20 9.88
C PHE A 122 14.57 0.91 9.70
N SER A 123 14.87 1.92 8.88
CA SER A 123 13.94 3.03 8.65
C SER A 123 12.63 2.56 8.01
N LEU A 124 12.69 1.72 6.98
CA LEU A 124 11.53 1.21 6.26
C LEU A 124 10.68 0.26 7.12
N LEU A 125 11.31 -0.58 7.93
CA LEU A 125 10.60 -1.60 8.71
C LEU A 125 10.09 -1.09 10.06
N THR A 126 10.65 0.00 10.61
CA THR A 126 10.28 0.46 11.96
C THR A 126 9.74 1.88 12.03
N LEU A 127 10.13 2.77 11.10
CA LEU A 127 9.86 4.20 11.23
C LEU A 127 8.78 4.72 10.29
N ILE A 128 8.43 3.97 9.24
CA ILE A 128 7.32 4.33 8.34
C ILE A 128 6.02 3.68 8.78
N GLN A 129 4.91 4.27 8.38
CA GLN A 129 3.56 3.74 8.62
C GLN A 129 2.96 3.09 7.37
N CYS A 130 1.92 2.26 7.54
CA CYS A 130 1.18 1.62 6.44
C CYS A 130 2.08 0.86 5.45
N PHE A 131 3.01 0.03 5.97
CA PHE A 131 3.95 -0.72 5.14
C PHE A 131 3.25 -1.62 4.12
N ALA A 132 2.24 -2.39 4.57
CA ALA A 132 1.49 -3.29 3.70
C ALA A 132 0.80 -2.55 2.55
N ASP A 133 0.16 -1.41 2.84
CA ASP A 133 -0.53 -0.60 1.83
C ASP A 133 0.43 0.00 0.78
N LYS A 134 1.68 0.25 1.16
CA LYS A 134 2.70 0.86 0.28
C LYS A 134 3.48 -0.13 -0.54
N PHE A 135 3.69 -1.37 -0.02
CA PHE A 135 4.67 -2.31 -0.58
C PHE A 135 4.10 -3.70 -0.88
N ILE A 136 3.03 -4.11 -0.20
CA ILE A 136 2.48 -5.47 -0.28
C ILE A 136 1.17 -5.50 -1.10
N TRP A 137 0.27 -4.56 -0.88
CA TRP A 137 -0.93 -4.37 -1.68
C TRP A 137 -0.55 -3.98 -3.11
N MET A 138 -0.86 -4.79 -4.11
CA MET A 138 -0.34 -4.61 -5.47
C MET A 138 -0.78 -3.29 -6.10
N ALA A 139 -2.07 -2.97 -6.03
CA ALA A 139 -2.56 -1.67 -6.51
C ALA A 139 -1.91 -0.50 -5.76
N GLY A 140 -1.72 -0.64 -4.44
CA GLY A 140 -1.00 0.33 -3.62
C GLY A 140 0.49 0.40 -3.95
N SER A 141 1.16 -0.73 -4.17
CA SER A 141 2.59 -0.73 -4.47
C SER A 141 2.90 -0.02 -5.79
N VAL A 142 2.09 -0.21 -6.83
CA VAL A 142 2.25 0.53 -8.09
C VAL A 142 1.99 2.03 -7.89
N ASN A 143 0.97 2.38 -7.09
CA ASN A 143 0.67 3.77 -6.75
C ASN A 143 1.80 4.44 -5.95
N TYR A 144 2.37 3.74 -4.95
CA TYR A 144 3.29 4.38 -3.99
C TYR A 144 4.74 3.98 -4.24
N LEU A 145 5.09 2.68 -4.21
CA LEU A 145 6.47 2.23 -4.36
C LEU A 145 7.02 2.50 -5.77
N TRP A 146 6.31 2.05 -6.83
CA TRP A 146 6.80 2.21 -8.20
C TRP A 146 6.89 3.67 -8.61
N SER A 147 5.86 4.44 -8.27
CA SER A 147 5.80 5.87 -8.56
C SER A 147 6.88 6.66 -7.79
N THR A 148 7.13 6.34 -6.50
CA THR A 148 8.21 6.95 -5.73
C THR A 148 9.58 6.51 -6.25
N THR A 149 9.72 5.26 -6.72
CA THR A 149 10.96 4.79 -7.36
C THR A 149 11.25 5.55 -8.64
N SER A 150 10.23 5.80 -9.47
CA SER A 150 10.36 6.65 -10.66
C SER A 150 10.83 8.07 -10.28
N MET A 151 10.25 8.67 -9.25
CA MET A 151 10.70 9.95 -8.68
C MET A 151 12.18 9.89 -8.29
N LEU A 152 12.61 8.84 -7.60
CA LEU A 152 14.00 8.70 -7.17
C LEU A 152 14.96 8.55 -8.37
N VAL A 153 14.57 7.83 -9.42
CA VAL A 153 15.36 7.75 -10.67
C VAL A 153 15.51 9.14 -11.28
N TYR A 154 14.42 9.89 -11.38
CA TYR A 154 14.45 11.26 -11.90
C TYR A 154 15.32 12.19 -11.05
N ILE A 155 15.12 12.20 -9.72
CA ILE A 155 15.93 13.00 -8.78
C ILE A 155 17.41 12.60 -8.87
N TYR A 156 17.74 11.30 -8.94
CA TYR A 156 19.10 10.82 -9.04
C TYR A 156 19.84 11.36 -10.28
N TYR A 157 19.22 11.27 -11.45
CA TYR A 157 19.82 11.76 -12.68
C TYR A 157 19.89 13.29 -12.71
N LEU A 158 18.82 13.98 -12.33
CA LEU A 158 18.78 15.44 -12.29
C LEU A 158 19.87 16.00 -11.36
N TYR A 159 20.00 15.42 -10.17
CA TYR A 159 21.01 15.82 -9.19
C TYR A 159 22.43 15.57 -9.72
N ASN A 160 22.69 14.41 -10.32
CA ASN A 160 23.98 14.08 -10.91
C ASN A 160 24.35 15.04 -12.06
N VAL A 161 23.40 15.38 -12.91
CA VAL A 161 23.65 16.31 -14.04
C VAL A 161 23.87 17.74 -13.55
N VAL A 162 23.06 18.23 -12.62
CA VAL A 162 23.08 19.63 -12.17
C VAL A 162 24.18 19.89 -11.14
N VAL A 163 24.33 19.00 -10.16
CA VAL A 163 25.23 19.22 -9.00
C VAL A 163 26.60 18.59 -9.21
N GLU A 164 26.64 17.34 -9.72
CA GLU A 164 27.89 16.57 -9.89
C GLU A 164 28.53 16.73 -11.27
N TYR A 165 27.89 17.47 -12.18
CA TYR A 165 28.39 17.68 -13.56
C TYR A 165 28.60 16.39 -14.35
N LYS A 166 27.94 15.29 -13.97
CA LYS A 166 28.08 13.99 -14.63
C LYS A 166 27.60 14.07 -16.09
N LYS A 167 28.35 13.48 -17.01
CA LYS A 167 27.89 13.18 -18.37
C LYS A 167 27.15 11.85 -18.33
N LEU A 168 25.97 11.81 -18.94
CA LEU A 168 25.13 10.62 -19.03
C LEU A 168 25.44 9.86 -20.31
N SER A 169 25.44 8.54 -20.24
CA SER A 169 25.42 7.67 -21.42
C SER A 169 24.05 7.76 -22.15
N PRO A 170 23.93 7.31 -23.42
CA PRO A 170 22.65 7.34 -24.14
C PRO A 170 21.51 6.62 -23.40
N ILE A 171 21.79 5.46 -22.80
CA ILE A 171 20.81 4.73 -21.99
C ILE A 171 20.40 5.51 -20.75
N GLU A 172 21.35 6.15 -20.04
CA GLU A 172 21.05 6.99 -18.89
C GLU A 172 20.21 8.24 -19.28
N ILE A 173 20.41 8.79 -20.47
CA ILE A 173 19.59 9.91 -21.00
C ILE A 173 18.15 9.44 -21.21
N ILE A 174 17.95 8.27 -21.84
CA ILE A 174 16.61 7.69 -22.05
C ILE A 174 15.93 7.46 -20.71
N LEU A 175 16.60 6.81 -19.76
CA LEU A 175 16.06 6.56 -18.41
C LEU A 175 15.73 7.85 -17.68
N PHE A 176 16.56 8.88 -17.81
CA PHE A 176 16.34 10.19 -17.19
C PHE A 176 15.08 10.86 -17.75
N LEU A 177 14.94 10.94 -19.07
CA LEU A 177 13.78 11.57 -19.71
C LEU A 177 12.50 10.77 -19.47
N LEU A 178 12.57 9.44 -19.56
CA LEU A 178 11.44 8.57 -19.28
C LEU A 178 10.99 8.68 -17.82
N SER A 179 11.93 8.68 -16.85
CA SER A 179 11.60 8.85 -15.45
C SER A 179 11.00 10.22 -15.14
N ALA A 180 11.41 11.28 -15.84
CA ALA A 180 10.79 12.59 -15.70
C ALA A 180 9.30 12.55 -16.11
N LEU A 181 8.99 11.99 -17.28
CA LEU A 181 7.62 11.85 -17.77
C LEU A 181 6.77 10.95 -16.87
N THR A 182 7.29 9.76 -16.52
CA THR A 182 6.55 8.81 -15.67
C THR A 182 6.32 9.33 -14.27
N THR A 183 7.23 10.11 -13.70
CA THR A 183 7.04 10.80 -12.42
C THR A 183 5.92 11.84 -12.51
N GLY A 184 5.88 12.63 -13.59
CA GLY A 184 4.81 13.61 -13.82
C GLY A 184 3.42 12.96 -13.99
N LEU A 185 3.35 11.77 -14.59
CA LEU A 185 2.11 11.02 -14.82
C LEU A 185 1.67 10.15 -13.64
N SER A 186 2.42 10.09 -12.54
CA SER A 186 2.22 9.08 -11.49
C SER A 186 1.10 9.45 -10.49
N GLN A 187 1.38 10.35 -9.58
CA GLN A 187 0.48 10.70 -8.49
C GLN A 187 0.71 12.13 -8.02
N GLU A 188 -0.33 12.81 -7.56
CA GLU A 188 -0.32 14.25 -7.23
C GLU A 188 0.70 14.59 -6.15
N ASN A 189 0.74 13.83 -5.04
CA ASN A 189 1.69 14.05 -3.94
C ASN A 189 3.15 13.84 -4.37
N ILE A 190 3.43 12.87 -5.24
CA ILE A 190 4.76 12.61 -5.80
C ILE A 190 5.19 13.76 -6.71
N THR A 191 4.27 14.27 -7.52
CA THR A 191 4.55 15.39 -8.42
C THR A 191 4.78 16.69 -7.65
N PHE A 192 4.06 16.95 -6.54
CA PHE A 192 4.32 18.10 -5.67
C PHE A 192 5.70 18.02 -5.00
N VAL A 193 6.08 16.86 -4.46
CA VAL A 193 7.42 16.64 -3.87
C VAL A 193 8.50 16.84 -4.92
N THR A 194 8.33 16.24 -6.10
CA THR A 194 9.31 16.36 -7.19
C THR A 194 9.40 17.79 -7.74
N GLY A 195 8.26 18.44 -7.95
CA GLY A 195 8.20 19.83 -8.42
C GLY A 195 8.88 20.78 -7.45
N SER A 196 8.63 20.64 -6.16
CA SER A 196 9.31 21.42 -5.11
C SER A 196 10.82 21.20 -5.13
N PHE A 197 11.27 19.95 -5.28
CA PHE A 197 12.69 19.61 -5.41
C PHE A 197 13.31 20.25 -6.66
N VAL A 198 12.67 20.14 -7.82
CA VAL A 198 13.14 20.70 -9.10
C VAL A 198 13.28 22.23 -9.01
N ILE A 199 12.26 22.91 -8.48
CA ILE A 199 12.27 24.37 -8.31
C ILE A 199 13.42 24.81 -7.39
N LEU A 200 13.56 24.19 -6.23
CA LEU A 200 14.62 24.53 -5.28
C LEU A 200 16.00 24.22 -5.83
N LEU A 201 16.16 23.11 -6.55
CA LEU A 201 17.42 22.77 -7.20
C LEU A 201 17.76 23.80 -8.30
N ALA A 202 16.79 24.26 -9.07
CA ALA A 202 16.96 25.30 -10.08
C ALA A 202 17.40 26.63 -9.44
N ILE A 203 16.73 27.08 -8.38
CA ILE A 203 17.05 28.32 -7.66
C ILE A 203 18.47 28.25 -7.08
N THR A 204 18.79 27.17 -6.36
CA THR A 204 20.09 27.03 -5.68
C THR A 204 21.27 26.87 -6.64
N ASN A 205 21.03 26.35 -7.85
CA ASN A 205 22.08 26.12 -8.84
C ASN A 205 21.96 26.98 -10.11
N PHE A 206 21.12 28.03 -10.09
CA PHE A 206 20.87 28.89 -11.26
C PHE A 206 22.15 29.44 -11.89
N LYS A 207 23.08 29.99 -11.08
CA LYS A 207 24.37 30.51 -11.56
C LYS A 207 25.25 29.43 -12.22
N LYS A 208 25.14 28.17 -11.77
CA LYS A 208 25.84 27.04 -12.39
C LYS A 208 25.18 26.65 -13.72
N PHE A 209 23.85 26.63 -13.76
CA PHE A 209 23.07 26.33 -14.96
C PHE A 209 23.42 27.26 -16.12
N LEU A 210 23.58 28.55 -15.86
CA LEU A 210 23.98 29.53 -16.90
C LEU A 210 25.33 29.20 -17.57
N LYS A 211 26.23 28.51 -16.84
CA LYS A 211 27.58 28.14 -17.32
C LYS A 211 27.62 26.80 -18.06
N PHE A 212 26.51 26.04 -18.11
CA PHE A 212 26.47 24.75 -18.81
C PHE A 212 26.51 24.94 -20.32
N ASP A 213 27.09 23.96 -21.03
CA ASP A 213 27.01 23.88 -22.48
C ASP A 213 25.56 23.73 -22.96
N PHE A 214 25.33 24.01 -24.23
CA PHE A 214 24.00 23.96 -24.83
C PHE A 214 23.32 22.58 -24.71
N LYS A 215 24.07 21.49 -24.96
CA LYS A 215 23.53 20.11 -24.91
C LYS A 215 23.02 19.77 -23.51
N LYS A 216 23.79 20.15 -22.49
CA LYS A 216 23.43 19.91 -21.09
C LYS A 216 22.23 20.75 -20.66
N LYS A 217 22.15 22.01 -21.07
CA LYS A 217 20.98 22.86 -20.85
C LYS A 217 19.74 22.27 -21.48
N MET A 218 19.82 21.86 -22.75
CA MET A 218 18.71 21.22 -23.45
C MET A 218 18.23 19.94 -22.75
N LEU A 219 19.16 19.10 -22.30
CA LEU A 219 18.81 17.87 -21.58
C LEU A 219 18.03 18.16 -20.28
N ILE A 220 18.49 19.14 -19.48
CA ILE A 220 17.81 19.54 -18.24
C ILE A 220 16.44 20.13 -18.57
N VAL A 221 16.36 21.07 -19.50
CA VAL A 221 15.09 21.70 -19.89
C VAL A 221 14.10 20.68 -20.45
N SER A 222 14.55 19.74 -21.30
CA SER A 222 13.69 18.66 -21.82
C SER A 222 13.16 17.78 -20.70
N SER A 223 13.98 17.44 -19.68
CA SER A 223 13.52 16.62 -18.56
C SER A 223 12.46 17.36 -17.72
N VAL A 224 12.66 18.64 -17.44
CA VAL A 224 11.69 19.46 -16.70
C VAL A 224 10.41 19.66 -17.51
N PHE A 225 10.52 19.85 -18.83
CA PHE A 225 9.39 19.97 -19.74
C PHE A 225 8.55 18.68 -19.76
N LEU A 226 9.19 17.50 -19.91
CA LEU A 226 8.49 16.22 -19.89
C LEU A 226 7.80 15.96 -18.54
N PHE A 227 8.46 16.26 -17.43
CA PHE A 227 7.86 16.21 -16.10
C PHE A 227 6.63 17.13 -16.02
N GLY A 228 6.76 18.38 -16.48
CA GLY A 228 5.68 19.36 -16.53
C GLY A 228 4.49 18.91 -17.39
N CYS A 229 4.75 18.35 -18.58
CA CYS A 229 3.70 17.79 -19.44
C CYS A 229 2.95 16.64 -18.74
N GLY A 230 3.68 15.73 -18.11
CA GLY A 230 3.07 14.63 -17.34
C GLY A 230 2.22 15.14 -16.18
N PHE A 231 2.72 16.12 -15.44
CA PHE A 231 1.99 16.75 -14.32
C PHE A 231 0.72 17.46 -14.79
N LEU A 232 0.81 18.27 -15.84
CA LEU A 232 -0.35 18.95 -16.40
C LEU A 232 -1.41 17.96 -16.89
N PHE A 233 -0.98 16.90 -17.56
CA PHE A 233 -1.89 15.84 -17.98
C PHE A 233 -2.57 15.15 -16.78
N LEU A 234 -1.82 14.84 -15.71
CA LEU A 234 -2.36 14.25 -14.49
C LEU A 234 -3.45 15.12 -13.85
N ILE A 235 -3.16 16.43 -13.63
CA ILE A 235 -4.08 17.31 -12.89
C ILE A 235 -5.28 17.76 -13.71
N SER A 236 -5.15 17.83 -15.05
CA SER A 236 -6.23 18.27 -15.94
C SER A 236 -7.30 17.19 -16.22
N ALA A 237 -7.16 15.99 -15.66
CA ALA A 237 -8.11 14.92 -15.87
C ALA A 237 -9.53 15.29 -15.36
N PRO A 238 -10.57 15.21 -16.20
CA PRO A 238 -11.96 15.47 -15.78
C PRO A 238 -12.37 14.62 -14.56
N GLY A 239 -11.94 13.37 -14.50
CA GLY A 239 -12.21 12.47 -13.38
C GLY A 239 -11.70 12.97 -12.02
N ASN A 240 -10.61 13.74 -11.98
CA ASN A 240 -10.15 14.37 -10.73
C ASN A 240 -11.16 15.41 -10.23
N PHE A 241 -11.75 16.20 -11.13
CA PHE A 241 -12.76 17.20 -10.79
C PHE A 241 -14.06 16.53 -10.36
N ALA A 242 -14.54 15.51 -11.09
CA ALA A 242 -15.72 14.75 -10.71
C ALA A 242 -15.57 14.12 -9.30
N ARG A 243 -14.39 13.61 -8.98
CA ARG A 243 -14.11 13.10 -7.63
C ARG A 243 -14.08 14.21 -6.59
N LEU A 244 -13.50 15.37 -6.89
CA LEU A 244 -13.49 16.52 -5.98
C LEU A 244 -14.90 17.05 -5.70
N ASP A 245 -15.77 17.09 -6.69
CA ASP A 245 -17.17 17.49 -6.52
C ASP A 245 -17.91 16.56 -5.56
N ASN A 246 -17.63 15.25 -5.62
CA ASN A 246 -18.22 14.26 -4.72
C ASN A 246 -17.60 14.26 -3.30
N THR A 247 -16.30 14.47 -3.16
CA THR A 247 -15.61 14.40 -1.87
C THR A 247 -15.48 15.76 -1.19
N GLY A 248 -15.46 16.85 -1.96
CA GLY A 248 -15.23 18.21 -1.52
C GLY A 248 -13.78 18.52 -1.20
N MET A 249 -13.43 19.79 -1.27
CA MET A 249 -12.16 20.31 -0.73
C MET A 249 -12.41 20.81 0.70
N SER A 250 -11.60 20.38 1.65
CA SER A 250 -11.60 20.93 2.99
C SER A 250 -10.18 21.05 3.52
N PHE A 251 -9.88 22.18 4.13
CA PHE A 251 -8.60 22.33 4.83
C PHE A 251 -8.61 21.45 6.08
N SER A 252 -7.72 20.45 6.14
CA SER A 252 -7.61 19.52 7.27
C SER A 252 -6.19 19.53 7.83
N LEU A 253 -5.96 20.38 8.80
CA LEU A 253 -4.74 20.38 9.60
C LEU A 253 -4.62 19.09 10.43
N GLU A 254 -5.74 18.51 10.84
CA GLU A 254 -5.78 17.32 11.67
C GLU A 254 -5.23 16.09 10.94
N GLN A 255 -5.61 15.86 9.68
CA GLN A 255 -5.05 14.75 8.90
C GLN A 255 -3.54 14.91 8.67
N ALA A 256 -3.09 16.12 8.33
CA ALA A 256 -1.66 16.40 8.20
C ALA A 256 -0.92 16.14 9.52
N LYS A 257 -1.48 16.58 10.66
CA LYS A 257 -0.94 16.32 11.99
C LYS A 257 -0.87 14.83 12.30
N ASN A 258 -1.93 14.08 12.02
CA ASN A 258 -1.98 12.64 12.26
C ASN A 258 -0.95 11.88 11.39
N ASN A 259 -0.81 12.25 10.12
CA ASN A 259 0.19 11.67 9.23
C ASN A 259 1.62 11.99 9.68
N LEU A 260 1.90 13.22 10.10
CA LEU A 260 3.20 13.61 10.65
C LEU A 260 3.48 12.90 11.98
N PHE A 261 2.45 12.74 12.84
CA PHE A 261 2.58 12.01 14.09
C PHE A 261 2.90 10.52 13.84
N GLY A 262 2.35 9.92 12.79
CA GLY A 262 2.66 8.53 12.40
C GLY A 262 4.14 8.31 12.06
N ILE A 263 4.83 9.32 11.52
CA ILE A 263 6.26 9.28 11.18
C ILE A 263 7.15 10.08 12.16
N LYS A 264 6.64 10.41 13.35
CA LYS A 264 7.33 11.28 14.33
C LYS A 264 8.74 10.80 14.69
N TYR A 265 8.96 9.50 14.79
CA TYR A 265 10.28 8.96 15.12
C TYR A 265 11.27 9.10 13.95
N LEU A 266 10.80 9.00 12.71
CA LEU A 266 11.63 9.27 11.53
C LEU A 266 12.02 10.76 11.47
N ILE A 267 11.06 11.67 11.71
CA ILE A 267 11.32 13.11 11.80
C ILE A 267 12.32 13.40 12.92
N LEU A 268 12.10 12.84 14.11
CA LEU A 268 12.98 13.03 15.28
C LEU A 268 14.40 12.57 14.98
N LEU A 269 14.59 11.33 14.50
CA LEU A 269 15.92 10.79 14.20
C LEU A 269 16.62 11.57 13.10
N THR A 270 15.89 11.98 12.05
CA THR A 270 16.45 12.82 10.98
C THR A 270 16.88 14.17 11.53
N THR A 271 16.07 14.83 12.34
CA THR A 271 16.39 16.13 12.96
C THR A 271 17.60 16.01 13.88
N ILE A 272 17.64 15.00 14.76
CA ILE A 272 18.78 14.73 15.64
C ILE A 272 20.05 14.52 14.80
N SER A 273 19.97 13.71 13.74
CA SER A 273 21.14 13.45 12.87
C SER A 273 21.66 14.72 12.19
N MET A 274 20.77 15.63 11.77
CA MET A 274 21.13 16.93 11.21
C MET A 274 21.78 17.84 12.25
N ILE A 275 21.23 17.92 13.47
CA ILE A 275 21.79 18.70 14.58
C ILE A 275 23.19 18.21 14.91
N PHE A 276 23.36 16.90 15.10
CA PHE A 276 24.69 16.34 15.35
C PHE A 276 25.68 16.67 14.23
N THR A 277 25.30 16.47 12.97
CA THR A 277 26.15 16.79 11.80
C THR A 277 26.51 18.28 11.76
N PHE A 278 25.56 19.17 12.12
CA PHE A 278 25.82 20.63 12.13
C PHE A 278 26.91 21.03 13.15
N PHE A 279 26.98 20.37 14.30
CA PHE A 279 27.96 20.64 15.36
C PHE A 279 29.27 19.85 15.23
N LEU A 280 29.40 18.97 14.24
CA LEU A 280 30.65 18.26 14.02
C LEU A 280 31.79 19.25 13.68
N PRO A 281 33.01 19.05 14.22
CA PRO A 281 34.16 19.90 13.89
C PRO A 281 34.53 19.76 12.42
N CYS A 282 34.77 20.92 11.77
CA CYS A 282 35.12 20.99 10.35
C CYS A 282 36.38 20.17 10.02
N LYS A 283 36.27 19.25 9.09
CA LYS A 283 37.44 18.71 8.36
C LYS A 283 37.88 19.73 7.29
N LYS A 284 39.18 19.81 7.00
CA LYS A 284 39.85 20.83 6.15
C LYS A 284 39.19 21.15 4.78
N THR A 285 38.28 20.32 4.29
CA THR A 285 37.78 20.42 2.91
C THR A 285 36.31 20.85 2.76
N ARG A 286 35.45 20.72 3.80
CA ARG A 286 34.04 21.09 3.69
C ARG A 286 33.40 21.37 5.06
N SER A 287 32.71 22.49 5.19
CA SER A 287 31.95 22.83 6.40
C SER A 287 30.71 21.94 6.51
N PHE A 288 30.52 21.27 7.65
CA PHE A 288 29.31 20.50 7.93
C PHE A 288 28.05 21.37 7.96
N LYS A 289 28.18 22.64 8.38
CA LYS A 289 27.07 23.63 8.29
C LYS A 289 26.57 23.78 6.84
N LYS A 290 27.47 23.82 5.86
CA LYS A 290 27.10 23.88 4.45
C LYS A 290 26.42 22.60 3.97
N ILE A 291 26.87 21.43 4.46
CA ILE A 291 26.25 20.14 4.14
C ILE A 291 24.81 20.11 4.64
N VAL A 292 24.58 20.45 5.91
CA VAL A 292 23.24 20.47 6.51
C VAL A 292 22.32 21.46 5.81
N LEU A 293 22.85 22.65 5.42
CA LEU A 293 22.09 23.63 4.66
C LEU A 293 21.69 23.08 3.27
N GLU A 294 22.62 22.42 2.56
CA GLU A 294 22.32 21.78 1.28
C GLU A 294 21.26 20.67 1.43
N GLU A 295 21.30 19.87 2.51
CA GLU A 295 20.30 18.85 2.80
C GLU A 295 18.94 19.44 3.13
N PHE A 296 18.91 20.48 3.92
CA PHE A 296 17.69 21.21 4.22
C PHE A 296 17.03 21.75 2.94
N LEU A 297 17.79 22.43 2.10
CA LEU A 297 17.27 23.01 0.86
C LEU A 297 16.84 21.97 -0.18
N ASN A 298 17.54 20.83 -0.26
CA ASN A 298 17.27 19.84 -1.31
C ASN A 298 16.28 18.74 -0.88
N PHE A 299 16.09 18.47 0.42
CA PHE A 299 15.25 17.36 0.88
C PHE A 299 14.20 17.78 1.91
N ILE A 300 14.56 18.60 2.91
CA ILE A 300 13.61 18.99 3.96
C ILE A 300 12.66 20.08 3.48
N LEU A 301 13.15 21.09 2.82
CA LEU A 301 12.30 22.17 2.31
C LEU A 301 11.32 21.70 1.23
N PRO A 302 11.69 20.84 0.26
CA PRO A 302 10.71 20.19 -0.64
C PRO A 302 9.65 19.39 0.08
N PHE A 303 10.02 18.65 1.13
CA PHE A 303 9.07 17.94 2.01
C PHE A 303 8.04 18.92 2.59
N ILE A 304 8.49 20.04 3.16
CA ILE A 304 7.59 21.03 3.79
C ILE A 304 6.68 21.70 2.75
N ILE A 305 7.24 22.16 1.64
CA ILE A 305 6.47 22.85 0.58
C ILE A 305 5.40 21.93 -0.01
N ALA A 306 5.75 20.67 -0.28
CA ALA A 306 4.83 19.73 -0.90
C ALA A 306 3.70 19.25 0.04
N LEU A 307 3.84 19.40 1.36
CA LEU A 307 2.76 19.12 2.30
C LEU A 307 1.60 20.12 2.20
N VAL A 308 1.90 21.39 1.84
CA VAL A 308 0.89 22.47 1.85
C VAL A 308 -0.30 22.14 0.94
N PRO A 309 -0.13 21.78 -0.35
CA PRO A 309 -1.27 21.43 -1.20
C PRO A 309 -2.08 20.22 -0.67
N MET A 310 -1.41 19.28 -0.03
CA MET A 310 -2.07 18.07 0.49
C MET A 310 -2.99 18.35 1.68
N MET A 311 -2.78 19.45 2.40
CA MET A 311 -3.65 19.87 3.51
C MET A 311 -5.03 20.34 3.05
N PHE A 312 -5.21 20.65 1.76
CA PHE A 312 -6.50 21.03 1.18
C PHE A 312 -7.29 19.84 0.62
N LEU A 313 -6.74 18.62 0.67
CA LEU A 313 -7.45 17.42 0.29
C LEU A 313 -8.19 16.84 1.50
N LYS A 314 -9.49 16.55 1.36
CA LYS A 314 -10.29 15.90 2.40
C LYS A 314 -9.72 14.53 2.80
N GLU A 315 -9.10 13.84 1.84
CA GLU A 315 -8.55 12.50 2.00
C GLU A 315 -7.03 12.48 1.74
N PHE A 316 -6.25 12.80 2.76
CA PHE A 316 -4.80 12.66 2.75
C PHE A 316 -4.39 11.45 3.60
N TYR A 317 -4.38 10.27 2.99
CA TYR A 317 -4.09 9.00 3.66
C TYR A 317 -2.60 8.85 4.03
N ALA A 318 -2.34 8.16 5.15
CA ALA A 318 -0.99 7.86 5.63
C ALA A 318 -0.12 7.08 4.61
N ARG A 319 -0.74 6.25 3.78
CA ARG A 319 -0.04 5.54 2.69
C ARG A 319 0.55 6.48 1.63
N SER A 320 -0.03 7.66 1.46
CA SER A 320 0.48 8.69 0.52
C SER A 320 1.74 9.40 1.00
N MET A 321 2.21 9.11 2.23
CA MET A 321 3.40 9.75 2.80
C MET A 321 4.73 9.18 2.28
N LEU A 322 4.74 8.11 1.48
CA LEU A 322 5.99 7.45 1.05
C LEU A 322 7.04 8.38 0.41
N PRO A 323 6.69 9.29 -0.54
CA PRO A 323 7.69 10.19 -1.11
C PRO A 323 8.30 11.15 -0.07
N TYR A 324 7.52 11.57 0.92
CA TYR A 324 7.97 12.42 2.02
C TYR A 324 8.91 11.66 2.98
N GLU A 325 8.51 10.46 3.40
CA GLU A 325 9.31 9.58 4.24
C GLU A 325 10.66 9.26 3.58
N THR A 326 10.65 9.06 2.26
CA THR A 326 11.84 8.74 1.47
C THR A 326 12.87 9.88 1.52
N LEU A 327 12.43 11.15 1.43
CA LEU A 327 13.35 12.29 1.56
C LEU A 327 14.02 12.33 2.93
N LEU A 328 13.26 12.06 4.01
CA LEU A 328 13.80 12.00 5.37
C LEU A 328 14.81 10.84 5.54
N ILE A 329 14.52 9.68 4.98
CA ILE A 329 15.42 8.52 5.02
C ILE A 329 16.74 8.83 4.29
N ILE A 330 16.70 9.50 3.13
CA ILE A 330 17.90 9.92 2.40
C ILE A 330 18.79 10.80 3.28
N VAL A 331 18.22 11.78 3.98
CA VAL A 331 18.95 12.67 4.89
C VAL A 331 19.52 11.88 6.08
N LEU A 332 18.70 11.00 6.69
CA LEU A 332 19.14 10.16 7.81
C LEU A 332 20.32 9.27 7.44
N VAL A 333 20.25 8.56 6.31
CA VAL A 333 21.34 7.69 5.83
C VAL A 333 22.62 8.48 5.59
N LYS A 334 22.50 9.67 5.00
CA LYS A 334 23.63 10.53 4.71
C LYS A 334 24.32 11.03 5.99
N ASN A 335 23.55 11.53 6.93
CA ASN A 335 24.09 12.05 8.20
C ASN A 335 24.64 10.94 9.08
N SER A 336 24.03 9.76 9.10
CA SER A 336 24.54 8.61 9.87
C SER A 336 25.96 8.23 9.48
N ASN A 337 26.32 8.33 8.20
CA ASN A 337 27.69 8.07 7.76
C ASN A 337 28.68 9.13 8.29
N TYR A 338 28.30 10.42 8.27
CA TYR A 338 29.16 11.48 8.83
C TYR A 338 29.37 11.31 10.34
N ILE A 339 28.31 11.01 11.07
CA ILE A 339 28.35 10.77 12.51
C ILE A 339 29.22 9.57 12.84
N PHE A 340 29.01 8.47 12.10
CA PHE A 340 29.76 7.23 12.28
C PHE A 340 31.25 7.45 12.03
N ASP A 341 31.65 8.09 10.93
CA ASP A 341 33.05 8.39 10.63
C ASP A 341 33.68 9.30 11.70
N PHE A 342 32.93 10.28 12.22
CA PHE A 342 33.39 11.15 13.28
C PHE A 342 33.62 10.40 14.60
N ILE A 343 32.70 9.55 15.02
CA ILE A 343 32.81 8.74 16.24
C ILE A 343 34.12 7.88 16.16
N PHE A 344 34.38 7.27 15.00
CA PHE A 344 35.55 6.45 14.80
C PHE A 344 36.87 7.21 14.78
N ASP A 345 36.89 8.40 14.19
CA ASP A 345 38.07 9.26 14.22
C ASP A 345 38.45 9.67 15.65
N LYS A 346 37.46 9.67 16.57
CA LYS A 346 37.70 10.00 18.00
C LYS A 346 38.06 8.78 18.84
N LEU A 347 37.50 7.63 18.56
CA LEU A 347 37.69 6.39 19.31
C LEU A 347 38.83 5.57 18.69
N LYS A 348 40.08 6.08 18.76
CA LYS A 348 41.28 5.50 18.11
C LYS A 348 41.55 4.04 18.48
N ASN A 349 41.05 3.56 19.62
CA ASN A 349 41.34 2.22 20.15
C ASN A 349 40.26 1.18 19.78
N LEU A 350 39.17 1.55 19.12
CA LEU A 350 38.12 0.61 18.72
C LEU A 350 38.32 0.13 17.28
N ASN A 351 38.17 -1.17 17.09
CA ASN A 351 38.20 -1.75 15.75
C ASN A 351 36.92 -1.32 15.00
N LYS A 352 37.07 -0.40 14.02
CA LYS A 352 36.00 0.16 13.22
C LYS A 352 35.10 -0.93 12.59
N ALA A 353 35.70 -2.02 12.13
CA ALA A 353 34.97 -3.10 11.48
C ALA A 353 34.05 -3.84 12.46
N HIS A 354 34.54 -4.20 13.64
CA HIS A 354 33.75 -4.91 14.64
C HIS A 354 32.57 -4.05 15.16
N PHE A 355 32.81 -2.78 15.39
CA PHE A 355 31.74 -1.89 15.84
C PHE A 355 30.66 -1.68 14.73
N SER A 356 31.07 -1.50 13.45
CA SER A 356 30.15 -1.41 12.33
C SER A 356 29.25 -2.64 12.29
N ILE A 357 29.83 -3.83 12.35
CA ILE A 357 29.08 -5.09 12.35
C ILE A 357 28.13 -5.16 13.55
N ALA A 358 28.59 -4.81 14.75
CA ALA A 358 27.73 -4.81 15.94
C ALA A 358 26.54 -3.85 15.78
N PHE A 359 26.77 -2.64 15.28
CA PHE A 359 25.73 -1.66 15.05
C PHE A 359 24.74 -2.13 13.96
N GLU A 360 25.24 -2.68 12.85
CA GLU A 360 24.42 -3.28 11.79
C GLU A 360 23.53 -4.40 12.33
N CYS A 361 24.10 -5.32 13.14
CA CYS A 361 23.35 -6.40 13.77
C CYS A 361 22.25 -5.88 14.71
N ILE A 362 22.55 -4.85 15.53
CA ILE A 362 21.55 -4.23 16.41
C ILE A 362 20.38 -3.66 15.59
N LEU A 363 20.67 -2.91 14.53
CA LEU A 363 19.62 -2.35 13.67
C LEU A 363 18.77 -3.44 13.04
N LEU A 364 19.38 -4.51 12.53
CA LEU A 364 18.66 -5.63 11.92
C LEU A 364 17.86 -6.43 12.94
N ILE A 365 18.41 -6.70 14.13
CA ILE A 365 17.70 -7.39 15.22
C ILE A 365 16.45 -6.60 15.66
N ILE A 366 16.51 -5.28 15.66
CA ILE A 366 15.34 -4.45 15.99
C ILE A 366 14.33 -4.44 14.83
N ALA A 367 14.81 -4.35 13.59
CA ALA A 367 13.96 -4.10 12.42
C ALA A 367 13.25 -5.35 11.88
N THR A 368 13.91 -6.52 11.89
CA THR A 368 13.44 -7.67 11.11
C THR A 368 12.49 -8.64 11.81
N PRO A 369 12.39 -8.76 13.14
CA PRO A 369 11.60 -9.82 13.77
C PRO A 369 10.13 -9.84 13.32
N TYR A 370 9.46 -8.69 13.34
CA TYR A 370 8.05 -8.59 12.91
C TYR A 370 7.87 -8.88 11.42
N PHE A 371 8.81 -8.42 10.59
CA PHE A 371 8.77 -8.69 9.15
C PHE A 371 8.96 -10.19 8.85
N LEU A 372 9.94 -10.83 9.48
CA LEU A 372 10.19 -12.26 9.34
C LEU A 372 9.04 -13.10 9.89
N TYR A 373 8.49 -12.71 11.05
CA TYR A 373 7.31 -13.35 11.61
C TYR A 373 6.11 -13.23 10.67
N SER A 374 5.86 -12.06 10.10
CA SER A 374 4.77 -11.86 9.14
C SER A 374 4.97 -12.67 7.86
N THR A 375 6.22 -12.79 7.38
CA THR A 375 6.56 -13.66 6.24
C THR A 375 6.27 -15.12 6.56
N TRP A 376 6.69 -15.62 7.73
CA TRP A 376 6.38 -16.96 8.20
C TRP A 376 4.86 -17.17 8.35
N PHE A 377 4.15 -16.21 8.96
CA PHE A 377 2.71 -16.23 9.12
C PHE A 377 2.00 -16.33 7.77
N SER A 378 2.46 -15.60 6.77
CA SER A 378 1.86 -15.66 5.43
C SER A 378 1.96 -17.05 4.81
N TYR A 379 3.07 -17.73 4.99
CA TYR A 379 3.23 -19.11 4.55
C TYR A 379 2.36 -20.11 5.32
N LYS A 380 2.33 -19.94 6.63
CA LYS A 380 1.66 -20.92 7.51
C LYS A 380 0.14 -20.80 7.49
N TYR A 381 -0.38 -19.59 7.31
CA TYR A 381 -1.82 -19.34 7.47
C TYR A 381 -2.48 -18.70 6.24
N LEU A 382 -1.84 -17.73 5.59
CA LEU A 382 -2.47 -17.03 4.48
C LEU A 382 -2.47 -17.84 3.19
N LEU A 383 -1.36 -18.48 2.85
CA LEU A 383 -1.27 -19.32 1.66
C LEU A 383 -2.24 -20.50 1.69
N PRO A 384 -2.32 -21.32 2.77
CA PRO A 384 -3.32 -22.37 2.87
C PRO A 384 -4.76 -21.84 2.81
N TYR A 385 -5.03 -20.72 3.48
CA TYR A 385 -6.34 -20.10 3.44
C TYR A 385 -6.72 -19.63 2.01
N LYS A 386 -5.80 -18.98 1.32
CA LYS A 386 -6.01 -18.58 -0.09
C LYS A 386 -6.34 -19.78 -0.97
N GLN A 387 -5.58 -20.88 -0.84
CA GLN A 387 -5.81 -22.12 -1.58
C GLN A 387 -7.16 -22.75 -1.22
N GLU A 388 -7.53 -22.74 0.06
CA GLU A 388 -8.83 -23.22 0.53
C GLU A 388 -9.99 -22.43 -0.10
N VAL A 389 -9.93 -21.10 -0.07
CA VAL A 389 -10.92 -20.21 -0.69
C VAL A 389 -11.03 -20.46 -2.20
N GLU A 390 -9.89 -20.53 -2.90
CA GLU A 390 -9.86 -20.79 -4.35
C GLU A 390 -10.46 -22.17 -4.67
N ASN A 391 -10.22 -23.19 -3.84
CA ASN A 391 -10.81 -24.52 -4.00
C ASN A 391 -12.32 -24.53 -3.78
N TYR A 392 -12.84 -23.83 -2.76
CA TYR A 392 -14.29 -23.71 -2.54
C TYR A 392 -14.98 -23.05 -3.74
N ILE A 393 -14.39 -21.97 -4.25
CA ILE A 393 -14.93 -21.28 -5.42
C ILE A 393 -14.88 -22.18 -6.67
N ALA A 394 -13.77 -22.88 -6.90
CA ALA A 394 -13.61 -23.78 -8.06
C ALA A 394 -14.62 -24.95 -8.01
N HIS A 395 -14.90 -25.52 -6.85
CA HIS A 395 -15.91 -26.57 -6.68
C HIS A 395 -17.32 -26.07 -7.00
N SER A 396 -17.65 -24.88 -6.56
CA SER A 396 -18.95 -24.24 -6.85
C SER A 396 -19.11 -23.95 -8.34
N PHE A 397 -18.02 -23.63 -9.04
CA PHE A 397 -18.01 -23.39 -10.49
C PHE A 397 -18.43 -24.63 -11.32
N MET A 398 -18.23 -25.85 -10.78
CA MET A 398 -18.64 -27.08 -11.45
C MET A 398 -20.16 -27.31 -11.38
N HIS A 399 -20.90 -26.62 -10.51
CA HIS A 399 -22.30 -26.93 -10.22
C HIS A 399 -23.32 -25.90 -10.75
N ALA A 400 -23.05 -24.61 -10.71
CA ALA A 400 -23.80 -23.56 -11.46
C ALA A 400 -23.20 -22.16 -11.30
N LYS A 401 -23.13 -21.36 -12.38
CA LYS A 401 -22.65 -19.95 -12.38
C LYS A 401 -23.49 -18.99 -11.53
N THR A 402 -24.63 -19.41 -11.05
CA THR A 402 -25.59 -18.59 -10.28
C THR A 402 -25.67 -18.92 -8.80
N GLU A 403 -24.86 -19.87 -8.31
CA GLU A 403 -24.94 -20.30 -6.93
C GLU A 403 -24.27 -19.32 -5.96
N ASN A 404 -24.80 -19.31 -4.74
CA ASN A 404 -24.21 -18.62 -3.60
C ASN A 404 -23.11 -19.49 -3.00
N VAL A 405 -21.85 -19.00 -3.08
CA VAL A 405 -20.68 -19.71 -2.59
C VAL A 405 -20.39 -19.32 -1.15
N ILE A 406 -20.30 -20.31 -0.29
CA ILE A 406 -19.87 -20.12 1.10
C ILE A 406 -18.42 -20.57 1.22
N ILE A 407 -17.59 -19.70 1.78
CA ILE A 407 -16.16 -19.95 1.99
C ILE A 407 -15.81 -19.85 3.47
N PRO A 408 -14.74 -20.50 3.94
CA PRO A 408 -14.30 -20.36 5.31
C PRO A 408 -13.83 -18.93 5.60
N LYS A 409 -14.16 -18.41 6.79
CA LYS A 409 -13.65 -17.16 7.33
C LYS A 409 -12.21 -17.36 7.79
N PHE A 410 -11.38 -16.33 7.62
CA PHE A 410 -10.02 -16.35 8.16
C PHE A 410 -10.04 -16.18 9.69
N GLU A 411 -9.61 -17.21 10.43
CA GLU A 411 -9.75 -17.29 11.88
C GLU A 411 -8.47 -16.96 12.66
N HIS A 412 -7.35 -16.72 11.98
CA HIS A 412 -6.04 -16.64 12.64
C HIS A 412 -5.54 -15.21 12.92
N PHE A 413 -6.43 -14.20 12.89
CA PHE A 413 -6.04 -12.82 13.22
C PHE A 413 -5.55 -12.63 14.66
N ASP A 414 -6.02 -13.45 15.59
CA ASP A 414 -5.59 -13.49 16.99
C ASP A 414 -4.09 -13.79 17.15
N LYS A 415 -3.49 -14.48 16.18
CA LYS A 415 -2.07 -14.84 16.15
C LYS A 415 -1.18 -13.72 15.61
N LEU A 416 -1.77 -12.66 15.06
CA LEU A 416 -1.02 -11.49 14.60
C LEU A 416 -0.80 -10.51 15.75
N PRO A 417 0.39 -9.90 15.84
CA PRO A 417 0.60 -8.78 16.75
C PRO A 417 -0.40 -7.66 16.47
N SER A 418 -0.96 -7.04 17.51
CA SER A 418 -1.96 -5.97 17.41
C SER A 418 -1.51 -4.74 16.60
N LYS A 419 -0.21 -4.58 16.38
CA LYS A 419 0.41 -3.51 15.58
C LYS A 419 1.05 -4.04 14.29
N ASN A 420 0.55 -5.15 13.73
CA ASN A 420 1.10 -5.68 12.49
C ASN A 420 0.82 -4.73 11.31
N ASN A 421 1.89 -4.23 10.72
CA ASN A 421 1.88 -3.27 9.61
C ASN A 421 2.22 -3.94 8.26
N TYR A 422 2.43 -5.26 8.23
CA TYR A 422 2.97 -5.99 7.08
C TYR A 422 1.96 -6.87 6.36
N ILE A 423 0.78 -7.09 6.94
CA ILE A 423 -0.26 -7.95 6.39
C ILE A 423 -1.49 -7.10 6.07
N LEU A 424 -2.06 -7.33 4.89
CA LEU A 424 -3.31 -6.71 4.48
C LEU A 424 -4.49 -7.36 5.20
N HIS A 425 -5.49 -6.56 5.56
CA HIS A 425 -6.70 -7.01 6.23
C HIS A 425 -7.92 -6.96 5.29
N HIS A 426 -7.74 -7.41 4.04
CA HIS A 426 -8.79 -7.47 3.03
C HIS A 426 -9.28 -8.91 2.87
N TYR A 427 -10.20 -9.34 3.74
CA TYR A 427 -10.74 -10.70 3.75
C TYR A 427 -12.24 -10.69 3.52
N PRO A 428 -12.78 -11.77 2.91
CA PRO A 428 -14.21 -11.91 2.72
C PRO A 428 -15.00 -11.80 4.03
N GLU A 429 -16.16 -11.16 3.93
CA GLU A 429 -17.05 -10.85 5.04
C GLU A 429 -18.19 -11.87 5.13
N THR A 430 -18.85 -11.92 6.28
CA THR A 430 -20.03 -12.77 6.50
C THR A 430 -21.24 -12.31 5.65
N ILE A 431 -21.24 -11.05 5.22
CA ILE A 431 -22.33 -10.46 4.43
C ILE A 431 -22.00 -10.56 2.94
N SER A 432 -22.89 -11.14 2.14
CA SER A 432 -22.70 -11.28 0.68
C SER A 432 -22.55 -9.95 -0.06
N THR A 433 -23.17 -8.89 0.46
CA THR A 433 -23.12 -7.53 -0.09
C THR A 433 -21.92 -6.71 0.38
N GLY A 434 -21.05 -7.29 1.22
CA GLY A 434 -19.76 -6.68 1.59
C GLY A 434 -18.95 -6.32 0.36
N ILE A 435 -18.18 -5.20 0.43
CA ILE A 435 -17.45 -4.67 -0.73
C ILE A 435 -16.54 -5.72 -1.36
N ILE A 436 -15.75 -6.43 -0.56
CA ILE A 436 -14.84 -7.46 -1.07
C ILE A 436 -15.60 -8.64 -1.67
N ASN A 437 -16.67 -9.10 -1.01
CA ASN A 437 -17.48 -10.22 -1.47
C ASN A 437 -18.16 -9.91 -2.81
N SER A 438 -18.67 -8.71 -2.96
CA SER A 438 -19.30 -8.23 -4.20
C SER A 438 -18.32 -8.21 -5.37
N TYR A 439 -17.10 -7.71 -5.17
CA TYR A 439 -16.08 -7.74 -6.22
C TYR A 439 -15.53 -9.15 -6.49
N MET A 440 -15.40 -9.98 -5.46
CA MET A 440 -15.03 -11.39 -5.63
C MET A 440 -16.09 -12.16 -6.41
N SER A 441 -17.37 -12.04 -6.07
CA SER A 441 -18.45 -12.73 -6.77
C SER A 441 -18.50 -12.36 -8.25
N LYS A 442 -18.34 -11.09 -8.58
CA LYS A 442 -18.22 -10.61 -9.96
C LYS A 442 -16.98 -11.19 -10.67
N TYR A 443 -15.84 -11.21 -9.99
CA TYR A 443 -14.58 -11.70 -10.57
C TYR A 443 -14.63 -13.20 -10.87
N PHE A 444 -15.20 -13.99 -9.96
CA PHE A 444 -15.35 -15.42 -10.13
C PHE A 444 -16.64 -15.83 -10.85
N GLU A 445 -17.47 -14.87 -11.27
CA GLU A 445 -18.73 -15.10 -12.00
C GLU A 445 -19.70 -16.03 -11.25
N VAL A 446 -19.81 -15.86 -9.93
CA VAL A 446 -20.74 -16.59 -9.05
C VAL A 446 -21.85 -15.65 -8.55
N GLY A 447 -22.98 -16.22 -8.06
CA GLY A 447 -24.12 -15.42 -7.61
C GLY A 447 -23.79 -14.54 -6.41
N SER A 448 -23.18 -15.10 -5.36
CA SER A 448 -22.66 -14.35 -4.23
C SER A 448 -21.54 -15.13 -3.53
N ILE A 449 -20.74 -14.43 -2.71
CA ILE A 449 -19.71 -15.05 -1.84
C ILE A 449 -19.96 -14.58 -0.42
N GLN A 450 -19.91 -15.50 0.53
CA GLN A 450 -20.04 -15.24 1.97
C GLN A 450 -19.00 -16.02 2.74
N ALA A 451 -18.34 -15.39 3.72
CA ALA A 451 -17.40 -16.08 4.59
C ALA A 451 -18.06 -16.49 5.92
N ILE A 452 -17.81 -17.71 6.38
CA ILE A 452 -18.37 -18.22 7.62
C ILE A 452 -17.31 -18.96 8.46
N GLU A 453 -17.42 -18.87 9.77
CA GLU A 453 -16.66 -19.72 10.68
C GLU A 453 -17.14 -21.17 10.56
N LYS A 454 -16.23 -22.15 10.70
CA LYS A 454 -16.53 -23.58 10.45
C LYS A 454 -17.65 -24.14 11.32
N ASP A 455 -17.77 -23.62 12.53
CA ASP A 455 -18.73 -24.07 13.53
C ASP A 455 -19.99 -23.19 13.62
N TYR A 456 -20.26 -22.39 12.59
CA TYR A 456 -21.39 -21.47 12.56
C TYR A 456 -22.30 -21.70 11.34
N TYR A 457 -23.56 -21.28 11.49
CA TYR A 457 -24.51 -21.08 10.40
C TYR A 457 -24.71 -19.58 10.15
N ILE A 458 -24.98 -19.21 8.90
CA ILE A 458 -25.60 -17.94 8.54
C ILE A 458 -27.09 -18.19 8.42
N VAL A 459 -27.88 -17.44 9.16
CA VAL A 459 -29.33 -17.43 9.06
C VAL A 459 -29.74 -16.13 8.38
N GLU A 460 -30.35 -16.25 7.21
CA GLU A 460 -30.89 -15.13 6.43
C GLU A 460 -32.41 -15.18 6.45
N ILE A 461 -33.04 -14.10 6.89
CA ILE A 461 -34.49 -13.93 6.89
C ILE A 461 -34.78 -12.76 5.97
N SER A 462 -35.34 -13.04 4.79
CA SER A 462 -35.77 -12.03 3.82
C SER A 462 -37.16 -11.51 4.20
N ILE A 463 -37.34 -10.20 4.16
CA ILE A 463 -38.60 -9.52 4.46
C ILE A 463 -38.99 -8.58 3.32
N ASP A 464 -40.28 -8.29 3.14
CA ASP A 464 -40.80 -7.42 2.07
C ASP A 464 -41.00 -5.96 2.50
N ILE A 465 -40.52 -5.62 3.70
CA ILE A 465 -40.57 -4.25 4.25
C ILE A 465 -39.18 -3.80 4.67
N ASP A 466 -38.98 -2.48 4.73
CA ASP A 466 -37.77 -1.87 5.25
C ASP A 466 -37.72 -1.99 6.78
N ASP A 467 -36.89 -2.87 7.33
CA ASP A 467 -36.66 -3.00 8.76
C ASP A 467 -35.15 -3.00 9.06
N LEU A 468 -34.72 -2.12 9.96
CA LEU A 468 -33.34 -1.98 10.38
C LEU A 468 -33.10 -2.43 11.83
N ASN A 469 -34.10 -3.04 12.46
CA ASN A 469 -34.01 -3.43 13.85
C ASN A 469 -33.16 -4.71 14.01
N VAL A 470 -32.47 -4.78 15.15
CA VAL A 470 -31.74 -5.97 15.59
C VAL A 470 -32.56 -6.63 16.66
N TYR A 471 -32.93 -7.88 16.43
CA TYR A 471 -33.76 -8.66 17.35
C TYR A 471 -32.89 -9.59 18.21
N PRO A 472 -33.24 -9.80 19.50
CA PRO A 472 -32.45 -10.64 20.38
C PRO A 472 -32.57 -12.13 19.97
N VAL A 473 -31.46 -12.85 20.17
CA VAL A 473 -31.49 -14.32 20.14
C VAL A 473 -31.62 -14.80 21.57
N LEU A 474 -32.60 -15.66 21.82
CA LEU A 474 -32.90 -16.21 23.15
C LEU A 474 -32.48 -17.67 23.22
N ASP A 475 -31.94 -18.11 24.37
CA ASP A 475 -31.77 -19.51 24.70
C ASP A 475 -33.10 -20.19 25.07
N GLN A 476 -33.06 -21.49 25.42
CA GLN A 476 -34.26 -22.27 25.81
C GLN A 476 -34.94 -21.74 27.08
N ASP A 477 -34.17 -21.04 27.91
CA ASP A 477 -34.66 -20.47 29.18
C ASP A 477 -35.18 -19.04 29.01
N GLY A 478 -35.14 -18.48 27.77
CA GLY A 478 -35.61 -17.14 27.42
C GLY A 478 -34.63 -16.04 27.77
N ASN A 479 -33.38 -16.36 28.09
CA ASN A 479 -32.34 -15.38 28.34
C ASN A 479 -31.70 -14.93 27.01
N VAL A 480 -31.28 -13.66 26.95
CA VAL A 480 -30.56 -13.16 25.77
C VAL A 480 -29.21 -13.84 25.68
N TYR A 481 -29.00 -14.57 24.60
CA TYR A 481 -27.73 -15.22 24.32
C TYR A 481 -26.69 -14.15 23.94
N ARG A 482 -25.72 -13.93 24.81
CA ARG A 482 -24.78 -12.81 24.70
C ARG A 482 -23.45 -13.13 24.00
N GLU A 483 -23.19 -14.40 23.69
CA GLU A 483 -21.92 -14.78 23.10
C GLU A 483 -21.94 -14.66 21.57
N ARG A 484 -21.20 -13.65 21.06
CA ARG A 484 -20.68 -13.53 19.69
C ARG A 484 -21.68 -13.34 18.54
N PHE A 485 -22.78 -12.67 18.74
CA PHE A 485 -23.61 -12.24 17.61
C PHE A 485 -23.12 -10.91 17.06
N THR A 486 -22.56 -10.93 15.87
CA THR A 486 -22.41 -9.71 15.07
C THR A 486 -23.67 -9.56 14.23
N SER A 487 -24.62 -8.74 14.70
CA SER A 487 -25.66 -8.25 13.80
C SER A 487 -24.98 -7.30 12.81
N ALA A 488 -25.03 -7.62 11.56
CA ALA A 488 -24.54 -6.73 10.51
C ALA A 488 -25.62 -5.78 10.04
N ALA A 489 -26.30 -5.12 10.97
CA ALA A 489 -27.07 -3.91 10.70
C ALA A 489 -26.12 -2.71 10.79
N GLN A 490 -25.13 -2.62 9.89
CA GLN A 490 -24.47 -1.35 9.63
C GLN A 490 -25.16 -0.70 8.41
N PRO A 491 -25.51 0.58 8.49
CA PRO A 491 -26.05 1.30 7.36
C PRO A 491 -24.95 1.48 6.31
N MET A 492 -24.81 0.51 5.41
CA MET A 492 -24.12 0.74 4.15
C MET A 492 -25.10 1.35 3.15
N PRO A 493 -24.67 2.27 2.26
CA PRO A 493 -25.55 2.95 1.32
C PRO A 493 -25.97 2.07 0.12
N ALA A 494 -26.20 0.79 0.33
CA ALA A 494 -26.73 -0.11 -0.69
C ALA A 494 -28.14 -0.50 -0.30
N THR A 495 -29.08 -0.09 -1.11
CA THR A 495 -30.53 -0.28 -1.04
C THR A 495 -31.03 -1.71 -0.89
N SER A 496 -30.16 -2.70 -0.88
CA SER A 496 -30.50 -4.14 -0.83
C SER A 496 -30.45 -4.78 0.56
N LEU A 497 -29.98 -4.09 1.60
CA LEU A 497 -29.87 -4.65 2.97
C LEU A 497 -31.05 -4.31 3.87
N LYS A 498 -31.93 -3.41 3.48
CA LYS A 498 -33.07 -2.99 4.29
C LYS A 498 -34.11 -4.11 4.49
N ASN A 499 -34.09 -5.11 3.61
CA ASN A 499 -35.06 -6.19 3.56
C ASN A 499 -34.46 -7.55 3.99
N LEU A 500 -33.36 -7.53 4.75
CA LEU A 500 -32.65 -8.73 5.15
C LEU A 500 -32.25 -8.67 6.62
N ILE A 501 -32.71 -9.63 7.40
CA ILE A 501 -32.27 -9.86 8.78
C ILE A 501 -31.23 -10.99 8.75
N LEU A 502 -30.02 -10.71 9.21
CA LEU A 502 -28.88 -11.61 9.10
C LEU A 502 -28.30 -11.95 10.49
N TYR A 503 -28.12 -13.23 10.76
CA TYR A 503 -27.47 -13.71 11.96
C TYR A 503 -26.40 -14.75 11.63
N THR A 504 -25.32 -14.75 12.41
CA THR A 504 -24.33 -15.84 12.44
C THR A 504 -24.51 -16.58 13.75
N ILE A 505 -24.94 -17.84 13.71
CA ILE A 505 -25.33 -18.63 14.88
C ILE A 505 -24.44 -19.87 14.98
N PRO A 506 -23.86 -20.19 16.17
CA PRO A 506 -23.13 -21.44 16.36
C PRO A 506 -24.01 -22.68 16.04
N LYS A 507 -23.42 -23.69 15.43
CA LYS A 507 -24.15 -24.90 15.00
C LYS A 507 -24.83 -25.63 16.16
N ASP A 508 -24.18 -25.66 17.30
CA ASP A 508 -24.74 -26.27 18.54
C ASP A 508 -25.85 -25.44 19.16
N CYS A 509 -25.92 -24.14 18.84
CA CYS A 509 -26.94 -23.24 19.37
C CYS A 509 -28.23 -23.25 18.54
N LEU A 510 -28.18 -23.52 17.23
CA LEU A 510 -29.35 -23.41 16.34
C LEU A 510 -30.55 -24.26 16.79
N GLU A 511 -30.30 -25.43 17.42
CA GLU A 511 -31.37 -26.28 17.95
C GLU A 511 -31.96 -25.79 19.28
N ARG A 512 -31.19 -24.95 20.03
CA ARG A 512 -31.51 -24.50 21.39
C ARG A 512 -31.89 -23.02 21.45
N CYS A 513 -31.51 -22.24 20.45
CA CYS A 513 -31.72 -20.82 20.44
C CYS A 513 -32.71 -20.40 19.35
N LYS A 514 -33.46 -19.35 19.60
CA LYS A 514 -34.43 -18.78 18.65
C LYS A 514 -34.25 -17.27 18.60
N ILE A 515 -34.37 -16.69 17.38
CA ILE A 515 -34.45 -15.26 17.19
C ILE A 515 -35.84 -14.81 17.63
N GLU A 516 -35.92 -13.85 18.55
CA GLU A 516 -37.20 -13.28 18.97
C GLU A 516 -37.63 -12.17 18.00
N LEU A 517 -38.66 -12.42 17.19
CA LEU A 517 -39.18 -11.49 16.21
C LEU A 517 -40.55 -10.95 16.65
N PRO A 518 -40.88 -9.68 16.36
CA PRO A 518 -42.21 -9.15 16.62
C PRO A 518 -43.27 -9.81 15.71
N ASN A 519 -44.45 -10.03 16.25
CA ASN A 519 -45.59 -10.61 15.51
C ASN A 519 -45.90 -9.84 14.22
N SER A 520 -45.68 -8.53 14.19
CA SER A 520 -45.87 -7.68 13.02
C SER A 520 -45.03 -8.07 11.81
N LEU A 521 -43.85 -8.69 12.03
CA LEU A 521 -42.97 -9.12 10.93
C LEU A 521 -43.42 -10.45 10.29
N LYS A 522 -44.22 -11.25 10.97
CA LYS A 522 -44.57 -12.62 10.54
C LYS A 522 -45.14 -12.70 9.13
N SER A 523 -46.00 -11.74 8.77
CA SER A 523 -46.63 -11.68 7.44
C SER A 523 -45.72 -11.11 6.35
N HIS A 524 -44.59 -10.53 6.74
CA HIS A 524 -43.64 -9.87 5.84
C HIS A 524 -42.40 -10.74 5.52
N ILE A 525 -42.29 -11.92 6.12
CA ILE A 525 -41.18 -12.84 5.85
C ILE A 525 -41.46 -13.56 4.54
N THR A 526 -40.55 -13.39 3.58
CA THR A 526 -40.67 -13.97 2.24
C THR A 526 -39.86 -15.26 2.09
N ASP A 527 -38.69 -15.35 2.74
CA ASP A 527 -37.83 -16.53 2.68
C ASP A 527 -36.93 -16.63 3.93
N VAL A 528 -36.52 -17.84 4.27
CA VAL A 528 -35.56 -18.11 5.37
C VAL A 528 -34.57 -19.16 4.92
N VAL A 529 -33.31 -18.79 4.89
CA VAL A 529 -32.23 -19.66 4.43
C VAL A 529 -31.17 -19.83 5.52
N ILE A 530 -30.79 -21.06 5.77
CA ILE A 530 -29.62 -21.42 6.60
C ILE A 530 -28.47 -21.80 5.66
N LYS A 531 -27.32 -21.22 5.87
CA LYS A 531 -26.11 -21.47 5.08
C LYS A 531 -24.96 -21.93 5.94
N ASP A 532 -24.15 -22.85 5.43
CA ASP A 532 -22.85 -23.24 5.98
C ASP A 532 -21.86 -23.62 4.87
N LEU A 533 -20.68 -24.12 5.23
CA LEU A 533 -19.66 -24.56 4.27
C LEU A 533 -20.09 -25.74 3.39
N SER A 534 -21.15 -26.46 3.73
CA SER A 534 -21.69 -27.56 2.92
C SER A 534 -22.76 -27.10 1.93
N GLY A 535 -23.28 -25.89 2.07
CA GLY A 535 -24.31 -25.32 1.18
C GLY A 535 -25.35 -24.47 1.88
N SER A 536 -26.47 -24.23 1.20
CA SER A 536 -27.60 -23.47 1.69
C SER A 536 -28.88 -24.30 1.66
N LYS A 537 -29.77 -24.07 2.64
CA LYS A 537 -31.06 -24.75 2.74
C LYS A 537 -32.13 -23.78 3.17
N THR A 538 -33.23 -23.70 2.41
CA THR A 538 -34.44 -23.00 2.81
C THR A 538 -35.13 -23.77 3.93
N VAL A 539 -35.54 -23.09 4.98
CA VAL A 539 -36.17 -23.65 6.15
C VAL A 539 -37.42 -22.89 6.56
N ASN A 540 -38.30 -23.54 7.35
CA ASN A 540 -39.42 -22.83 7.95
C ASN A 540 -38.92 -21.85 9.01
N ILE A 541 -39.50 -20.63 9.06
CA ILE A 541 -39.11 -19.59 10.03
C ILE A 541 -39.14 -20.09 11.48
N ASN A 542 -40.07 -20.95 11.84
CA ASN A 542 -40.17 -21.51 13.19
C ASN A 542 -38.97 -22.38 13.58
N THR A 543 -38.13 -22.79 12.62
CA THR A 543 -36.87 -23.49 12.89
C THR A 543 -35.86 -22.55 13.56
N VAL A 544 -35.87 -21.27 13.26
CA VAL A 544 -34.85 -20.29 13.68
C VAL A 544 -35.39 -19.15 14.54
N ALA A 545 -36.71 -18.92 14.54
CA ALA A 545 -37.30 -17.77 15.23
C ALA A 545 -38.56 -18.12 16.03
N THR A 546 -38.88 -17.29 17.02
CA THR A 546 -40.15 -17.25 17.76
C THR A 546 -40.75 -15.85 17.60
N PHE A 547 -42.08 -15.74 17.69
CA PHE A 547 -42.82 -14.50 17.57
C PHE A 547 -43.41 -14.08 18.92
N LYS A 548 -43.19 -12.83 19.29
CA LYS A 548 -43.79 -12.19 20.48
C LYS A 548 -44.46 -10.86 20.16
#